data_99f0895708008afe330c1ecb00f59173
#
_entry.id   99f0895708008afe330c1ecb00f59173
#
_cell.length_a   1.000
_cell.length_b   1.000
_cell.length_c   1.000
_cell.angle_alpha   90.00
_cell.angle_beta   90.00
_cell.angle_gamma   90.00
#
_symmetry.space_group_name_H-M   'P 1'
#
loop_
_entity.id
_entity.type
_entity.pdbx_description
1 polymer ?
#
loop_
_entity_poly.entity_id
_entity_poly.type
_entity_poly.pdbx_seq_one_letter_code
_entity_poly.pdbx_strand_id
1 'polypeptide(L)'
;MRRLVLLAVAALILTACEPPAPRGGDAAGPTRDAAAGFSHAFDADQSGYYLPTDEVSIDGWAFHHLFMGQASDFQAWEQGQRSGVFAPLMIEFEDRNSPMVQTELGESRSGRDRILPTRYRVTDTRVEFEGRSERLGVVRFQGDLDAGRLAQSRRNLGDEQPVLTGTLTVGGRGYPVRLRWWAGD
;
A
#
# COMPACT_ATOMS: atom_id res chain seq x y z
N MET A 1 87.03 41.85 17.26
CA MET A 1 86.00 42.67 17.86
C MET A 1 84.72 42.46 16.99
N ARG A 2 83.84 41.62 17.39
CA ARG A 2 82.41 41.62 16.98
C ARG A 2 81.71 40.50 17.75
N ARG A 3 80.85 40.92 18.63
CA ARG A 3 80.05 40.01 19.49
C ARG A 3 78.93 39.38 18.70
N LEU A 4 78.90 38.05 18.69
CA LEU A 4 77.75 37.32 18.16
C LEU A 4 76.72 37.17 19.28
N VAL A 5 75.54 37.70 19.08
CA VAL A 5 74.37 37.50 19.94
C VAL A 5 73.61 36.33 19.40
N LEU A 6 73.53 35.24 20.17
CA LEU A 6 72.71 34.08 19.86
C LEU A 6 71.27 34.33 20.40
N LEU A 7 70.29 34.48 19.53
CA LEU A 7 68.87 34.49 19.87
C LEU A 7 68.35 33.03 19.83
N ALA A 8 67.98 32.50 20.99
CA ALA A 8 67.28 31.22 21.09
C ALA A 8 65.83 31.48 20.87
N VAL A 9 65.30 30.88 19.77
CA VAL A 9 63.87 30.87 19.50
C VAL A 9 63.26 29.57 20.11
N ALA A 10 62.51 29.74 21.18
CA ALA A 10 61.74 28.64 21.76
C ALA A 10 60.47 28.38 20.91
N ALA A 11 60.44 27.25 20.21
CA ALA A 11 59.26 26.81 19.52
C ALA A 11 58.27 26.12 20.48
N LEU A 12 57.17 26.80 20.80
CA LEU A 12 56.02 26.16 21.48
C LEU A 12 55.31 25.22 20.48
N ILE A 13 55.38 23.92 20.72
CA ILE A 13 54.59 22.93 20.04
C ILE A 13 53.21 22.87 20.74
N LEU A 14 52.21 23.51 20.15
CA LEU A 14 50.80 23.31 20.51
C LEU A 14 50.33 21.95 19.93
N THR A 15 50.28 20.94 20.78
CA THR A 15 49.56 19.71 20.48
C THR A 15 48.07 20.01 20.50
N ALA A 16 47.47 20.21 19.30
CA ALA A 16 46.03 20.22 19.13
C ALA A 16 45.54 18.80 19.36
N CYS A 17 44.82 18.56 20.45
CA CYS A 17 43.98 17.38 20.61
C CYS A 17 42.82 17.50 19.62
N GLU A 18 42.92 16.81 18.49
CA GLU A 18 41.77 16.56 17.63
C GLU A 18 40.76 15.67 18.37
N PRO A 19 39.53 16.12 18.56
CA PRO A 19 38.49 15.20 19.04
C PRO A 19 38.25 14.09 18.01
N PRO A 20 38.07 12.84 18.44
CA PRO A 20 37.77 11.76 17.49
C PRO A 20 36.51 12.11 16.69
N ALA A 21 36.62 12.06 15.36
CA ALA A 21 35.52 12.19 14.45
C ALA A 21 34.40 11.20 14.86
N PRO A 22 33.16 11.62 14.95
CA PRO A 22 32.05 10.68 15.16
C PRO A 22 32.09 9.67 14.01
N ARG A 23 32.29 8.39 14.36
CA ARG A 23 32.06 7.28 13.43
C ARG A 23 30.69 7.47 12.85
N GLY A 24 30.63 7.50 11.53
CA GLY A 24 29.37 7.55 10.79
C GLY A 24 28.41 6.53 11.36
N GLY A 25 27.48 7.00 12.18
CA GLY A 25 26.23 6.32 12.38
C GLY A 25 25.57 6.31 11.02
N ASP A 26 25.08 5.15 10.63
CA ASP A 26 24.19 5.02 9.52
C ASP A 26 23.20 6.20 9.57
N ALA A 27 23.31 7.07 8.58
CA ALA A 27 22.30 8.04 8.32
C ALA A 27 21.08 7.22 7.89
N ALA A 28 20.29 6.80 8.87
CA ALA A 28 18.90 6.55 8.62
C ALA A 28 18.42 7.82 7.94
N GLY A 29 18.25 7.73 6.62
CA GLY A 29 17.63 8.78 5.86
C GLY A 29 16.37 9.19 6.60
N PRO A 30 15.92 10.45 6.48
CA PRO A 30 14.76 10.90 7.19
C PRO A 30 13.68 9.84 6.95
N THR A 31 13.27 9.17 8.01
CA THR A 31 12.02 8.45 8.04
C THR A 31 11.01 9.52 7.68
N ARG A 32 10.67 9.59 6.36
CA ARG A 32 9.51 10.33 5.93
C ARG A 32 8.42 9.80 6.83
N ASP A 33 7.82 10.70 7.60
CA ASP A 33 6.57 10.40 8.26
C ASP A 33 5.69 9.80 7.16
N ALA A 34 5.57 8.48 7.18
CA ALA A 34 4.69 7.77 6.25
C ALA A 34 3.37 8.48 6.42
N ALA A 35 2.88 9.16 5.40
CA ALA A 35 1.76 10.10 5.50
C ALA A 35 0.69 9.41 6.35
N ALA A 36 0.50 9.89 7.57
CA ALA A 36 -0.01 9.14 8.71
C ALA A 36 -1.21 8.28 8.29
N GLY A 37 -1.01 6.98 8.14
CA GLY A 37 -2.04 6.03 7.75
C GLY A 37 -1.86 5.28 6.42
N PHE A 38 -0.84 5.56 5.61
CA PHE A 38 -0.59 4.83 4.36
C PHE A 38 0.81 4.21 4.37
N SER A 39 0.88 2.90 4.21
CA SER A 39 2.17 2.21 4.13
C SER A 39 2.08 0.92 3.33
N HIS A 40 3.12 0.65 2.52
CA HIS A 40 3.34 -0.65 1.90
C HIS A 40 4.76 -1.15 2.18
N ALA A 41 4.89 -2.48 2.29
CA ALA A 41 6.16 -3.17 2.46
C ALA A 41 6.00 -4.58 1.90
N PHE A 42 6.16 -4.73 0.58
CA PHE A 42 6.14 -6.02 -0.11
C PHE A 42 7.16 -6.01 -1.25
N ASP A 43 7.78 -7.18 -1.48
CA ASP A 43 8.78 -7.37 -2.53
C ASP A 43 8.19 -8.05 -3.77
N ALA A 44 7.21 -8.95 -3.58
CA ALA A 44 6.55 -9.64 -4.67
C ALA A 44 5.45 -8.77 -5.30
N ASP A 45 5.30 -8.85 -6.61
CA ASP A 45 4.20 -8.18 -7.31
C ASP A 45 2.84 -8.78 -6.90
N GLN A 46 2.04 -7.96 -6.22
CA GLN A 46 0.71 -8.30 -5.72
C GLN A 46 -0.40 -7.60 -6.54
N SER A 47 -0.06 -6.91 -7.63
CA SER A 47 -1.02 -6.15 -8.42
C SER A 47 -2.07 -7.03 -9.07
N GLY A 48 -3.28 -6.49 -9.21
CA GLY A 48 -4.43 -7.14 -9.83
C GLY A 48 -5.73 -6.91 -9.09
N TYR A 49 -6.72 -7.68 -9.49
CA TYR A 49 -8.07 -7.67 -8.92
C TYR A 49 -8.27 -8.91 -8.04
N TYR A 50 -8.84 -8.70 -6.89
CA TYR A 50 -9.17 -9.76 -5.93
C TYR A 50 -10.69 -9.86 -5.84
N LEU A 51 -11.25 -10.87 -6.50
CA LEU A 51 -12.69 -11.07 -6.65
C LEU A 51 -13.19 -12.04 -5.60
N PRO A 52 -14.35 -11.78 -4.98
CA PRO A 52 -14.93 -12.70 -4.00
C PRO A 52 -15.30 -14.04 -4.66
N THR A 53 -14.97 -15.14 -3.99
CA THR A 53 -15.38 -16.49 -4.41
C THR A 53 -16.84 -16.78 -4.10
N ASP A 54 -17.38 -16.08 -3.12
CA ASP A 54 -18.77 -16.17 -2.71
C ASP A 54 -19.39 -14.77 -2.73
N GLU A 55 -20.63 -14.67 -3.13
CA GLU A 55 -21.29 -13.38 -3.20
C GLU A 55 -21.48 -12.76 -1.81
N VAL A 56 -21.09 -11.49 -1.68
CA VAL A 56 -21.32 -10.66 -0.48
C VAL A 56 -22.17 -9.47 -0.87
N SER A 57 -23.40 -9.43 -0.38
CA SER A 57 -24.36 -8.36 -0.66
C SER A 57 -24.75 -7.63 0.64
N ILE A 58 -24.76 -6.30 0.59
CA ILE A 58 -25.00 -5.41 1.72
C ILE A 58 -25.94 -4.30 1.26
N ASP A 59 -27.19 -4.31 1.74
CA ASP A 59 -28.21 -3.31 1.43
C ASP A 59 -28.40 -3.05 -0.08
N GLY A 60 -28.34 -4.13 -0.89
CA GLY A 60 -28.48 -4.08 -2.34
C GLY A 60 -27.18 -3.79 -3.10
N TRP A 61 -26.07 -3.57 -2.41
CA TRP A 61 -24.74 -3.41 -2.99
C TRP A 61 -23.95 -4.71 -2.89
N ALA A 62 -23.46 -5.21 -4.01
CA ALA A 62 -22.60 -6.38 -4.04
C ALA A 62 -21.13 -5.96 -3.97
N PHE A 63 -20.34 -6.59 -3.11
CA PHE A 63 -18.90 -6.46 -3.12
C PHE A 63 -18.36 -7.05 -4.42
N HIS A 64 -17.81 -6.20 -5.28
CA HIS A 64 -17.33 -6.59 -6.60
C HIS A 64 -15.87 -7.04 -6.57
N HIS A 65 -14.97 -6.18 -6.12
CA HIS A 65 -13.56 -6.53 -5.98
C HIS A 65 -12.80 -5.63 -5.00
N LEU A 66 -11.65 -6.11 -4.60
CA LEU A 66 -10.56 -5.30 -4.06
C LEU A 66 -9.50 -5.19 -5.17
N PHE A 67 -9.11 -3.98 -5.53
CA PHE A 67 -8.03 -3.70 -6.47
C PHE A 67 -6.74 -3.40 -5.72
N MET A 68 -5.63 -3.92 -6.21
CA MET A 68 -4.28 -3.62 -5.74
C MET A 68 -3.39 -3.23 -6.93
N GLY A 69 -2.80 -2.04 -6.87
CA GLY A 69 -1.89 -1.51 -7.87
C GLY A 69 -0.47 -2.06 -7.73
N GLN A 70 0.41 -1.56 -8.56
CA GLN A 70 1.84 -1.88 -8.52
C GLN A 70 2.55 -1.13 -7.37
N ALA A 71 3.72 -1.58 -6.96
CA ALA A 71 4.52 -0.92 -5.92
C ALA A 71 4.79 0.57 -6.24
N SER A 72 4.97 0.91 -7.51
CA SER A 72 5.12 2.31 -7.96
C SER A 72 3.89 3.18 -7.66
N ASP A 73 2.68 2.61 -7.75
CA ASP A 73 1.43 3.33 -7.45
C ASP A 73 1.33 3.64 -5.96
N PHE A 74 1.71 2.67 -5.10
CA PHE A 74 1.80 2.87 -3.66
C PHE A 74 2.81 3.96 -3.30
N GLN A 75 4.02 3.91 -3.90
CA GLN A 75 5.04 4.92 -3.69
C GLN A 75 4.57 6.32 -4.09
N ALA A 76 3.95 6.46 -5.26
CA ALA A 76 3.41 7.72 -5.74
C ALA A 76 2.32 8.27 -4.79
N TRP A 77 1.41 7.41 -4.34
CA TRP A 77 0.34 7.77 -3.41
C TRP A 77 0.89 8.24 -2.06
N GLU A 78 1.84 7.52 -1.49
CA GLU A 78 2.48 7.84 -0.20
C GLU A 78 3.33 9.11 -0.29
N GLN A 79 3.83 9.46 -1.49
CA GLN A 79 4.50 10.72 -1.78
C GLN A 79 3.53 11.90 -2.02
N GLY A 80 2.22 11.66 -1.91
CA GLY A 80 1.20 12.71 -2.04
C GLY A 80 0.66 12.90 -3.47
N GLN A 81 1.04 12.08 -4.45
CA GLN A 81 0.45 12.08 -5.79
C GLN A 81 -0.90 11.36 -5.77
N ARG A 82 -1.94 12.09 -5.37
CA ARG A 82 -3.28 11.52 -5.14
C ARG A 82 -4.26 11.92 -6.21
N SER A 83 -5.19 11.00 -6.49
CA SER A 83 -6.29 11.18 -7.42
C SER A 83 -7.63 11.02 -6.68
N GLY A 84 -8.67 11.70 -7.18
CA GLY A 84 -10.03 11.52 -6.69
C GLY A 84 -10.75 10.29 -7.25
N VAL A 85 -10.13 9.59 -8.22
CA VAL A 85 -10.76 8.46 -8.93
C VAL A 85 -9.92 7.18 -8.89
N PHE A 86 -8.67 7.26 -8.47
CA PHE A 86 -7.74 6.13 -8.41
C PHE A 86 -6.90 6.17 -7.14
N ALA A 87 -6.66 5.01 -6.55
CA ALA A 87 -5.68 4.78 -5.48
C ALA A 87 -5.05 3.39 -5.66
N PRO A 88 -3.85 3.15 -5.10
CA PRO A 88 -3.16 1.86 -5.24
C PRO A 88 -3.87 0.71 -4.53
N LEU A 89 -4.79 1.00 -3.62
CA LEU A 89 -5.67 0.03 -2.99
C LEU A 89 -7.07 0.60 -2.96
N MET A 90 -8.04 -0.09 -3.57
CA MET A 90 -9.43 0.34 -3.68
C MET A 90 -10.38 -0.83 -3.47
N ILE A 91 -11.59 -0.52 -3.00
CA ILE A 91 -12.70 -1.48 -2.94
C ILE A 91 -13.82 -0.95 -3.82
N GLU A 92 -14.43 -1.82 -4.64
CA GLU A 92 -15.55 -1.48 -5.48
C GLU A 92 -16.77 -2.34 -5.14
N PHE A 93 -17.92 -1.67 -5.05
CA PHE A 93 -19.24 -2.30 -4.95
C PHE A 93 -20.07 -1.97 -6.18
N GLU A 94 -20.96 -2.87 -6.54
CA GLU A 94 -21.95 -2.68 -7.60
C GLU A 94 -23.38 -2.65 -7.02
N ASP A 95 -24.19 -1.70 -7.47
CA ASP A 95 -25.61 -1.65 -7.14
C ASP A 95 -26.37 -2.73 -7.93
N ARG A 96 -26.88 -3.74 -7.23
CA ARG A 96 -27.62 -4.86 -7.82
C ARG A 96 -28.93 -4.43 -8.50
N ASN A 97 -29.46 -3.28 -8.11
CA ASN A 97 -30.72 -2.75 -8.65
C ASN A 97 -30.49 -1.81 -9.84
N SER A 98 -29.24 -1.45 -10.13
CA SER A 98 -28.92 -0.60 -11.27
C SER A 98 -29.04 -1.37 -12.60
N PRO A 99 -29.34 -0.66 -13.71
CA PRO A 99 -29.40 -1.29 -15.04
C PRO A 99 -28.06 -1.89 -15.45
N MET A 100 -28.12 -2.97 -16.23
CA MET A 100 -26.97 -3.45 -16.99
C MET A 100 -26.71 -2.50 -18.16
N VAL A 101 -25.45 -2.17 -18.39
CA VAL A 101 -25.00 -1.32 -19.51
C VAL A 101 -23.91 -2.06 -20.27
N GLN A 102 -23.91 -1.91 -21.59
CA GLN A 102 -22.84 -2.42 -22.43
C GLN A 102 -21.61 -1.53 -22.30
N THR A 103 -20.49 -2.12 -22.01
CA THR A 103 -19.17 -1.46 -21.97
C THR A 103 -18.24 -2.08 -23.01
N GLU A 104 -17.08 -1.51 -23.21
CA GLU A 104 -16.04 -2.09 -24.09
C GLU A 104 -15.60 -3.49 -23.62
N LEU A 105 -15.69 -3.76 -22.33
CA LEU A 105 -15.31 -5.03 -21.68
C LEU A 105 -16.49 -5.98 -21.46
N GLY A 106 -17.67 -5.68 -22.04
CA GLY A 106 -18.88 -6.48 -21.88
C GLY A 106 -19.95 -5.78 -21.05
N GLU A 107 -20.95 -6.55 -20.60
CA GLU A 107 -22.02 -6.03 -19.76
C GLU A 107 -21.57 -5.82 -18.33
N SER A 108 -21.90 -4.66 -17.76
CA SER A 108 -21.66 -4.37 -16.36
C SER A 108 -22.79 -3.51 -15.77
N ARG A 109 -22.90 -3.48 -14.44
CA ARG A 109 -23.86 -2.61 -13.78
C ARG A 109 -23.45 -1.16 -13.87
N SER A 110 -24.43 -0.27 -14.11
CA SER A 110 -24.19 1.17 -14.22
C SER A 110 -23.93 1.83 -12.86
N GLY A 111 -24.50 1.29 -11.78
CA GLY A 111 -24.28 1.79 -10.41
C GLY A 111 -23.05 1.16 -9.79
N ARG A 112 -22.03 1.98 -9.54
CA ARG A 112 -20.79 1.57 -8.88
C ARG A 112 -20.45 2.53 -7.75
N ASP A 113 -19.86 1.99 -6.70
CA ASP A 113 -19.31 2.75 -5.59
C ASP A 113 -17.86 2.33 -5.38
N ARG A 114 -16.95 3.18 -5.86
CA ARG A 114 -15.51 2.99 -5.73
C ARG A 114 -15.01 3.72 -4.50
N ILE A 115 -14.48 2.97 -3.55
CA ILE A 115 -14.07 3.48 -2.26
C ILE A 115 -12.55 3.61 -2.25
N LEU A 116 -12.08 4.85 -2.18
CA LEU A 116 -10.68 5.18 -2.04
C LEU A 116 -10.26 5.06 -0.56
N PRO A 117 -9.00 4.75 -0.27
CA PRO A 117 -8.53 4.58 1.08
C PRO A 117 -8.41 5.92 1.82
N THR A 118 -8.83 5.93 3.07
CA THR A 118 -8.41 6.91 4.07
C THR A 118 -7.19 6.42 4.85
N ARG A 119 -6.97 5.10 4.84
CA ARG A 119 -5.81 4.44 5.41
C ARG A 119 -5.63 3.06 4.78
N TYR A 120 -4.37 2.65 4.61
CA TYR A 120 -4.04 1.25 4.32
C TYR A 120 -2.68 0.85 4.91
N ARG A 121 -2.53 -0.45 5.07
CA ARG A 121 -1.24 -1.11 5.28
C ARG A 121 -1.21 -2.39 4.46
N VAL A 122 -0.19 -2.54 3.62
CA VAL A 122 0.00 -3.72 2.78
C VAL A 122 1.41 -4.27 3.01
N THR A 123 1.51 -5.58 3.24
CA THR A 123 2.77 -6.31 3.34
C THR A 123 2.73 -7.55 2.43
N ASP A 124 3.77 -8.35 2.39
CA ASP A 124 3.79 -9.60 1.61
C ASP A 124 2.66 -10.58 2.00
N THR A 125 2.15 -10.50 3.23
CA THR A 125 1.18 -11.46 3.76
C THR A 125 -0.06 -10.83 4.37
N ARG A 126 -0.15 -9.50 4.42
CA ARG A 126 -1.25 -8.82 5.09
C ARG A 126 -1.75 -7.62 4.30
N VAL A 127 -3.08 -7.52 4.19
CA VAL A 127 -3.75 -6.38 3.56
C VAL A 127 -4.74 -5.77 4.55
N GLU A 128 -4.58 -4.48 4.82
CA GLU A 128 -5.48 -3.70 5.65
C GLU A 128 -5.91 -2.46 4.88
N PHE A 129 -7.20 -2.18 4.89
CA PHE A 129 -7.83 -1.06 4.21
C PHE A 129 -8.87 -0.41 5.10
N GLU A 130 -8.95 0.90 5.06
CA GLU A 130 -10.08 1.67 5.55
C GLU A 130 -10.42 2.76 4.54
N GLY A 131 -11.69 2.91 4.21
CA GLY A 131 -12.22 3.93 3.34
C GLY A 131 -13.61 4.36 3.79
N ARG A 132 -14.16 5.36 3.12
CA ARG A 132 -15.49 5.88 3.41
C ARG A 132 -16.31 5.99 2.13
N SER A 133 -17.48 5.41 2.19
CA SER A 133 -18.54 5.52 1.19
C SER A 133 -19.63 6.46 1.71
N GLU A 134 -20.20 7.27 0.83
CA GLU A 134 -21.41 8.06 1.18
C GLU A 134 -22.64 7.17 1.38
N ARG A 135 -22.65 5.99 0.74
CA ARG A 135 -23.77 5.04 0.75
C ARG A 135 -23.64 4.00 1.86
N LEU A 136 -22.43 3.43 2.00
CA LEU A 136 -22.16 2.30 2.87
C LEU A 136 -21.48 2.70 4.20
N GLY A 137 -21.14 3.97 4.37
CA GLY A 137 -20.45 4.47 5.55
C GLY A 137 -18.97 4.07 5.57
N VAL A 138 -18.46 3.70 6.73
CA VAL A 138 -17.07 3.25 6.88
C VAL A 138 -16.93 1.81 6.41
N VAL A 139 -16.01 1.61 5.45
CA VAL A 139 -15.65 0.29 4.91
C VAL A 139 -14.23 -0.03 5.34
N ARG A 140 -14.05 -1.22 5.92
CA ARG A 140 -12.74 -1.77 6.31
C ARG A 140 -12.55 -3.15 5.72
N PHE A 141 -11.33 -3.46 5.38
CA PHE A 141 -10.92 -4.81 5.06
C PHE A 141 -9.65 -5.16 5.83
N GLN A 142 -9.58 -6.38 6.33
CA GLN A 142 -8.39 -6.95 6.93
C GLN A 142 -8.29 -8.40 6.49
N GLY A 143 -7.17 -8.78 5.88
CA GLY A 143 -7.01 -10.13 5.36
C GLY A 143 -5.56 -10.57 5.28
N ASP A 144 -5.39 -11.89 5.19
CA ASP A 144 -4.12 -12.56 5.04
C ASP A 144 -3.96 -13.02 3.59
N LEU A 145 -2.85 -12.62 2.97
CA LEU A 145 -2.48 -12.98 1.60
C LEU A 145 -1.57 -14.20 1.62
N ASP A 146 -1.94 -15.23 0.88
CA ASP A 146 -1.09 -16.38 0.60
C ASP A 146 -0.23 -16.08 -0.65
N ALA A 147 0.99 -15.61 -0.41
CA ALA A 147 1.93 -15.25 -1.48
C ALA A 147 2.29 -16.44 -2.38
N GLY A 148 2.32 -17.67 -1.82
CA GLY A 148 2.59 -18.87 -2.59
C GLY A 148 1.47 -19.21 -3.57
N ARG A 149 0.21 -19.12 -3.11
CA ARG A 149 -0.97 -19.27 -3.96
C ARG A 149 -1.09 -18.16 -4.98
N LEU A 150 -0.85 -16.91 -4.60
CA LEU A 150 -0.84 -15.79 -5.53
C LEU A 150 0.17 -16.02 -6.66
N ALA A 151 1.39 -16.43 -6.34
CA ALA A 151 2.38 -16.76 -7.35
C ALA A 151 1.97 -17.94 -8.25
N GLN A 152 1.18 -18.89 -7.75
CA GLN A 152 0.59 -19.96 -8.55
C GLN A 152 -0.51 -19.43 -9.47
N SER A 153 -1.47 -18.65 -8.96
CA SER A 153 -2.57 -18.08 -9.74
C SER A 153 -2.05 -17.17 -10.86
N ARG A 154 -0.99 -16.41 -10.62
CA ARG A 154 -0.33 -15.57 -11.65
C ARG A 154 0.29 -16.40 -12.78
N ARG A 155 0.70 -17.64 -12.53
CA ARG A 155 1.17 -18.56 -13.59
C ARG A 155 0.04 -19.33 -14.27
N ASN A 156 -1.12 -19.42 -13.61
CA ASN A 156 -2.30 -20.14 -14.12
C ASN A 156 -3.53 -19.21 -14.06
N LEU A 157 -3.71 -18.43 -15.10
CA LEU A 157 -4.72 -17.37 -15.19
C LEU A 157 -6.19 -17.86 -15.06
N GLY A 158 -6.44 -19.15 -15.04
CA GLY A 158 -7.77 -19.73 -14.79
C GLY A 158 -7.95 -20.27 -13.37
N ASP A 159 -7.00 -20.04 -12.47
CA ASP A 159 -7.10 -20.52 -11.09
C ASP A 159 -8.12 -19.71 -10.29
N GLU A 160 -9.18 -20.37 -9.82
CA GLU A 160 -10.23 -19.76 -9.01
C GLU A 160 -10.04 -19.93 -7.50
N GLN A 161 -8.92 -20.53 -7.09
CA GLN A 161 -8.65 -20.72 -5.67
C GLN A 161 -8.41 -19.38 -4.95
N PRO A 162 -8.91 -19.23 -3.71
CA PRO A 162 -8.70 -18.02 -2.94
C PRO A 162 -7.21 -17.84 -2.60
N VAL A 163 -6.71 -16.62 -2.78
CA VAL A 163 -5.35 -16.20 -2.44
C VAL A 163 -5.33 -15.20 -1.29
N LEU A 164 -6.44 -14.53 -1.03
CA LEU A 164 -6.59 -13.53 0.03
C LEU A 164 -7.86 -13.86 0.83
N THR A 165 -7.71 -14.07 2.13
CA THR A 165 -8.83 -14.42 3.03
C THR A 165 -8.90 -13.43 4.16
N GLY A 166 -10.09 -12.94 4.47
CA GLY A 166 -10.21 -11.92 5.51
C GLY A 166 -11.64 -11.57 5.89
N THR A 167 -11.78 -10.40 6.47
CA THR A 167 -13.07 -9.83 6.87
C THR A 167 -13.25 -8.46 6.23
N LEU A 168 -14.34 -8.32 5.50
CA LEU A 168 -14.86 -7.04 5.04
C LEU A 168 -15.84 -6.52 6.11
N THR A 169 -15.63 -5.30 6.59
CA THR A 169 -16.52 -4.68 7.58
C THR A 169 -17.18 -3.46 6.94
N VAL A 170 -18.51 -3.43 6.94
CA VAL A 170 -19.33 -2.34 6.41
C VAL A 170 -20.37 -1.93 7.44
N GLY A 171 -20.44 -0.64 7.75
CA GLY A 171 -21.37 -0.13 8.76
C GLY A 171 -21.20 -0.77 10.15
N GLY A 172 -19.99 -1.28 10.46
CA GLY A 172 -19.68 -1.97 11.72
C GLY A 172 -19.98 -3.47 11.71
N ARG A 173 -20.60 -4.03 10.66
CA ARG A 173 -20.86 -5.46 10.52
C ARG A 173 -19.76 -6.14 9.72
N GLY A 174 -19.23 -7.26 10.22
CA GLY A 174 -18.19 -8.05 9.58
C GLY A 174 -18.77 -9.15 8.68
N TYR A 175 -18.16 -9.31 7.51
CA TYR A 175 -18.48 -10.32 6.51
C TYR A 175 -17.19 -11.08 6.18
N PRO A 176 -17.08 -12.38 6.49
CA PRO A 176 -15.93 -13.18 6.08
C PRO A 176 -15.91 -13.27 4.56
N VAL A 177 -14.75 -13.08 3.96
CA VAL A 177 -14.56 -13.11 2.51
C VAL A 177 -13.34 -13.93 2.12
N ARG A 178 -13.43 -14.61 0.98
CA ARG A 178 -12.34 -15.30 0.32
C ARG A 178 -12.24 -14.74 -1.09
N LEU A 179 -11.05 -14.31 -1.50
CA LEU A 179 -10.83 -13.61 -2.75
C LEU A 179 -9.84 -14.38 -3.61
N ARG A 180 -10.23 -14.67 -4.84
CA ARG A 180 -9.35 -15.18 -5.90
C ARG A 180 -8.69 -14.03 -6.63
N TRP A 181 -7.53 -14.25 -7.20
CA TRP A 181 -6.81 -13.26 -7.99
C TRP A 181 -7.23 -13.30 -9.47
N TRP A 182 -7.26 -12.13 -10.09
CA TRP A 182 -7.48 -11.95 -11.52
C TRP A 182 -6.59 -10.82 -12.05
N ALA A 183 -5.95 -11.03 -13.21
CA ALA A 183 -5.01 -10.07 -13.79
C ALA A 183 -5.69 -8.77 -14.29
N GLY A 184 -6.99 -8.83 -14.59
CA GLY A 184 -7.65 -7.88 -15.46
C GLY A 184 -7.48 -8.28 -16.92
N ASP A 185 -8.19 -7.61 -17.83
CA ASP A 185 -8.06 -7.78 -19.29
C ASP A 185 -7.11 -6.73 -19.88
#